data_9a3429a8d56a29b4f1dbed987df50bc1
#
_entry.id   9a3429a8d56a29b4f1dbed987df50bc1
#
_cell.length_a   1.000
_cell.length_b   1.000
_cell.length_c   1.000
_cell.angle_alpha   90.00
_cell.angle_beta   90.00
_cell.angle_gamma   90.00
#
_symmetry.space_group_name_H-M   'P 1'
#
loop_
_entity.id
_entity.type
_entity.pdbx_description
1 polymer ?
#
loop_
_entity_poly.entity_id
_entity_poly.type
_entity_poly.pdbx_seq_one_letter_code
_entity_poly.pdbx_strand_id
1 'polypeptide(L)' 'MIISNLAVLLAERKLKVADLVRSTGINKSTLHKLYNDESVRIDFETIDKICIALDVEVGDLLIFKKNDNNQNDKD' A
#
# COMPACT_ATOMS: atom_id res chain seq x y z
N MET A 1 9.48 -9.13 -4.98
CA MET A 1 9.39 -7.93 -4.13
C MET A 1 7.94 -7.58 -3.84
N ILE A 2 7.71 -7.02 -2.70
CA ILE A 2 6.37 -6.55 -2.33
C ILE A 2 6.21 -5.12 -2.80
N ILE A 3 5.11 -4.83 -3.47
CA ILE A 3 4.80 -3.47 -3.88
C ILE A 3 3.47 -3.05 -3.29
N SER A 4 3.33 -1.75 -3.11
CA SER A 4 2.09 -1.17 -2.61
C SER A 4 1.18 -0.81 -3.79
N ASN A 5 -0.10 -1.14 -3.65
CA ASN A 5 -1.10 -0.79 -4.64
C ASN A 5 -2.02 0.33 -4.14
N LEU A 6 -1.59 1.03 -3.09
CA LEU A 6 -2.45 2.03 -2.45
C LEU A 6 -2.84 3.14 -3.42
N ALA A 7 -1.90 3.60 -4.24
CA ALA A 7 -2.18 4.69 -5.17
C ALA A 7 -3.30 4.30 -6.14
N VAL A 8 -3.27 3.07 -6.64
CA VAL A 8 -4.30 2.58 -7.55
C VAL A 8 -5.65 2.49 -6.84
N LEU A 9 -5.66 1.93 -5.63
CA LEU A 9 -6.89 1.79 -4.87
C LEU A 9 -7.53 3.14 -4.58
N LEU A 10 -6.74 4.13 -4.22
CA LEU A 10 -7.26 5.47 -3.97
C LEU A 10 -7.75 6.12 -5.25
N ALA A 11 -7.00 5.93 -6.34
CA ALA A 11 -7.41 6.51 -7.63
C ALA A 11 -8.74 5.93 -8.09
N GLU A 12 -8.94 4.62 -7.93
CA GLU A 12 -10.19 3.97 -8.31
C GLU A 12 -11.38 4.52 -7.53
N ARG A 13 -11.13 4.98 -6.31
CA ARG A 13 -12.17 5.49 -5.42
C ARG A 13 -12.24 7.01 -5.43
N LYS A 14 -11.37 7.65 -6.22
CA LYS A 14 -11.27 9.11 -6.29
C LYS A 14 -11.01 9.72 -4.93
N LEU A 15 -10.17 9.06 -4.15
CA LEU A 15 -9.78 9.50 -2.82
C LEU A 15 -8.35 9.97 -2.83
N LYS A 16 -8.03 10.86 -1.89
CA LYS A 16 -6.66 11.34 -1.68
C LYS A 16 -6.12 10.77 -0.39
N VAL A 17 -4.79 10.83 -0.24
CA VAL A 17 -4.15 10.39 0.99
C VAL A 17 -4.76 11.12 2.20
N ALA A 18 -5.05 12.41 2.07
CA ALA A 18 -5.63 13.17 3.17
C ALA A 18 -6.98 12.60 3.62
N ASP A 19 -7.77 12.09 2.69
CA ASP A 19 -9.04 11.46 3.05
C ASP A 19 -8.81 10.20 3.90
N LEU A 20 -7.80 9.44 3.54
CA LEU A 20 -7.49 8.22 4.26
C LEU A 20 -6.91 8.52 5.65
N VAL A 21 -6.12 9.59 5.77
CA VAL A 21 -5.62 10.04 7.07
C VAL A 21 -6.81 10.34 7.99
N ARG A 22 -7.81 11.07 7.48
CA ARG A 22 -8.97 11.43 8.28
C ARG A 22 -9.80 10.21 8.68
N SER A 23 -9.97 9.27 7.79
CA SER A 23 -10.84 8.12 8.06
C SER A 23 -10.17 7.06 8.93
N THR A 24 -8.85 6.98 8.91
CA THR A 24 -8.14 5.92 9.63
C THR A 24 -7.38 6.40 10.85
N GLY A 25 -7.02 7.68 10.89
CA GLY A 25 -6.14 8.19 11.94
C GLY A 25 -4.69 7.79 11.79
N ILE A 26 -4.33 7.16 10.67
CA ILE A 26 -2.96 6.76 10.43
C ILE A 26 -2.11 7.99 10.14
N ASN A 27 -0.86 7.95 10.56
CA ASN A 27 0.08 9.03 10.36
C ASN A 27 0.22 9.36 8.87
N LYS A 28 0.18 10.64 8.55
CA LYS A 28 0.25 11.11 7.18
C LYS A 28 1.54 10.65 6.49
N SER A 29 2.65 10.71 7.19
CA SER A 29 3.94 10.31 6.64
C SER A 29 3.93 8.82 6.26
N THR A 30 3.34 8.00 7.12
CA THR A 30 3.23 6.56 6.86
C THR A 30 2.43 6.30 5.59
N LEU A 31 1.30 6.98 5.44
CA LEU A 31 0.45 6.79 4.27
C LEU A 31 1.10 7.32 3.01
N HIS A 32 1.81 8.44 3.07
CA HIS A 32 2.51 8.96 1.90
C HIS A 32 3.61 8.02 1.44
N LYS A 33 4.35 7.43 2.36
CA LYS A 33 5.38 6.46 2.00
C LYS A 33 4.77 5.26 1.33
N LEU A 34 3.65 4.78 1.86
CA LEU A 34 2.98 3.63 1.27
C LEU A 34 2.40 4.00 -0.09
N TYR A 35 1.82 5.19 -0.21
CA TYR A 35 1.27 5.67 -1.46
C TYR A 35 2.34 5.73 -2.56
N ASN A 36 3.55 6.16 -2.21
CA ASN A 36 4.65 6.29 -3.16
C ASN A 36 5.47 5.01 -3.30
N ASP A 37 5.02 3.93 -2.66
CA ASP A 37 5.69 2.64 -2.69
C ASP A 37 7.12 2.73 -2.14
N GLU A 38 7.29 3.53 -1.07
CA GLU A 38 8.60 3.75 -0.45
C GLU A 38 8.72 3.06 0.91
N SER A 39 7.64 2.40 1.37
CA SER A 39 7.66 1.74 2.67
C SER A 39 8.50 0.48 2.61
N VAL A 40 9.30 0.26 3.65
CA VAL A 40 10.06 -0.97 3.77
C VAL A 40 9.54 -1.85 4.89
N ARG A 41 8.65 -1.31 5.72
CA ARG A 41 7.97 -2.10 6.75
C ARG A 41 6.64 -1.43 7.08
N ILE A 42 5.68 -2.25 7.47
CA ILE A 42 4.35 -1.78 7.82
C ILE A 42 3.80 -2.78 8.84
N ASP A 43 3.08 -2.29 9.85
CA ASP A 43 2.53 -3.19 10.86
C ASP A 43 1.12 -3.65 10.47
N PHE A 44 0.68 -4.73 11.11
CA PHE A 44 -0.61 -5.33 10.80
C PHE A 44 -1.76 -4.39 11.14
N GLU A 45 -1.62 -3.60 12.19
CA GLU A 45 -2.68 -2.66 12.57
C GLU A 45 -2.92 -1.64 11.47
N THR A 46 -1.86 -1.14 10.86
CA THR A 46 -1.97 -0.18 9.76
C THR A 46 -2.64 -0.82 8.55
N ILE A 47 -2.22 -2.04 8.20
CA ILE A 47 -2.83 -2.78 7.09
C ILE A 47 -4.32 -2.99 7.37
N ASP A 48 -4.65 -3.38 8.59
CA ASP A 48 -6.03 -3.65 8.98
C ASP A 48 -6.90 -2.41 8.79
N LYS A 49 -6.43 -1.27 9.28
CA LYS A 49 -7.18 -0.02 9.18
C LYS A 49 -7.42 0.40 7.73
N ILE A 50 -6.42 0.24 6.88
CA ILE A 50 -6.55 0.59 5.47
C ILE A 50 -7.56 -0.33 4.79
N CYS A 51 -7.45 -1.63 5.05
CA CYS A 51 -8.36 -2.60 4.44
C CYS A 51 -9.80 -2.34 4.85
N ILE A 52 -10.03 -2.00 6.11
CA ILE A 52 -11.37 -1.66 6.59
C ILE A 52 -11.87 -0.39 5.90
N ALA A 53 -11.03 0.64 5.86
CA ALA A 53 -11.44 1.94 5.31
C ALA A 53 -11.77 1.86 3.82
N LEU A 54 -11.03 1.05 3.08
CA LEU A 54 -11.22 0.94 1.63
C LEU A 54 -12.05 -0.27 1.23
N ASP A 55 -12.41 -1.10 2.20
CA ASP A 55 -13.17 -2.34 1.96
C ASP A 55 -12.46 -3.22 0.94
N VAL A 56 -11.21 -3.50 1.20
CA VAL A 56 -10.38 -4.35 0.35
C VAL A 56 -9.68 -5.41 1.19
N GLU A 57 -9.15 -6.41 0.53
CA GLU A 57 -8.35 -7.44 1.17
C GLU A 57 -6.87 -7.08 1.10
N VAL A 58 -6.07 -7.74 1.93
CA VAL A 58 -4.63 -7.50 1.94
C VAL A 58 -4.03 -7.71 0.55
N GLY A 59 -4.51 -8.72 -0.17
CA GLY A 59 -4.01 -9.01 -1.51
C GLY A 59 -4.33 -7.94 -2.55
N ASP A 60 -5.30 -7.06 -2.25
CA ASP A 60 -5.57 -5.93 -3.10
C ASP A 60 -4.62 -4.77 -2.82
N LEU A 61 -4.16 -4.68 -1.58
CA LEU A 61 -3.32 -3.57 -1.13
C LEU A 61 -1.83 -3.84 -1.34
N LEU A 62 -1.39 -5.06 -1.04
CA LEU A 62 0.02 -5.42 -1.15
C LEU A 62 0.15 -6.57 -2.13
N ILE A 63 1.02 -6.39 -3.10
CA ILE A 63 1.16 -7.36 -4.19
C ILE A 63 2.60 -7.84 -4.24
N PHE A 64 2.76 -9.16 -4.36
CA PHE A 64 4.08 -9.71 -4.56
C PHE A 64 4.37 -9.78 -6.05
N LYS A 65 5.45 -9.19 -6.47
CA LYS A 65 5.92 -9.30 -7.84
C LYS A 65 7.23 -10.05 -7.86
N LYS A 66 7.29 -11.04 -8.70
CA LYS A 66 8.51 -11.77 -8.90
C LYS A 66 9.54 -10.85 -9.54
N ASN A 67 10.75 -10.87 -9.01
CA ASN A 67 11.81 -10.03 -9.54
C ASN A 67 12.49 -10.77 -10.69
N ASP A 68 12.07 -10.48 -11.90
CA ASP A 68 12.56 -11.17 -13.10
C ASP A 68 13.89 -10.67 -13.58
N ASN A 69 14.27 -9.52 -13.12
CA ASN A 69 15.45 -8.88 -13.65
C ASN A 69 16.73 -9.50 -13.20
N ASN A 70 16.70 -10.16 -12.62
CA ASN A 70 17.81 -10.62 -12.14
C ASN A 70 18.20 -11.89 -12.49
N GLN A 71 17.41 -11.61 -12.86
CA GLN A 71 17.47 -12.59 -13.17
C GLN A 71 18.31 -13.12 -13.21
N ASN A 72 18.21 -12.51 -13.21
CA ASN A 72 18.84 -12.97 -13.40
C ASN A 72 19.63 -13.48 -13.09
N ASP A 73 19.62 -13.14 -13.08
CA ASP A 73 20.25 -13.67 -12.92
C ASP A 73 20.73 -14.41 -12.57
N LYS A 74 20.80 -14.48 -12.47
CA LYS A 74 21.05 -15.28 -12.30
C LYS A 74 21.21 -16.11 -12.05
N ASP A 75 21.31 -15.98 -12.39
CA ASP A 75 21.14 -16.82 -12.34
C ASP A 75 21.29 -17.29 -12.24
#